data_e0e02b16196cf93819222825e635efe4
#
_entry.id   e0e02b16196cf93819222825e635efe4
#
_cell.length_a   1.000
_cell.length_b   1.000
_cell.length_c   1.000
_cell.angle_alpha   90.00
_cell.angle_beta   90.00
_cell.angle_gamma   90.00
#
_symmetry.space_group_name_H-M   'P 1'
#
loop_
_entity.id
_entity.type
_entity.pdbx_description
1 polymer ?
#
loop_
_entity_poly.entity_id
_entity_poly.type
_entity_poly.pdbx_seq_one_letter_code
_entity_poly.pdbx_strand_id
1 'polypeptide(L)'
;MNAAVYALIANSCMAALFVVTYGVVAITYSRQRAAVWFMVSYLLGFLTPICELLFRFTDYRLLFAVLGYAAFLGAITVMSVGIQAFAGHRLCRRPAALLWAGGMALRMSLLGGTRNSLPYEMLFQLPFALGSILVLFSIRRIAQKGPIRTLLMVVFGIIGAHFLAKPFMAASLGSGHSAQYYATSYYAVVSQVSTGVLLVAAGLFLMLLVIQKALDDTIRDAESDPLTGLANRRGLARAGPALLAEAKRDGHGLYAMVLDLDHFKRVNDMFGHAMGDRVLVAFADLLRTVAARDVLAVRLGGEEFALLVPDAFGPAERSDNRASHLAGDIRALLRRFDRQGLPPLTVSGGIVRHAPGETLDDLIARADQLAYRAKRAGRDHILHEPIPVAVEPSHDWHDESEPGRRVATG
;
A
#
# COMPACT_ATOMS: atom_id res chain seq x y z
N MET A 1 -39.57 -13.03 -24.86
CA MET A 1 -38.11 -12.91 -24.66
C MET A 1 -37.69 -13.94 -23.59
N ASN A 2 -36.67 -14.79 -23.85
CA ASN A 2 -36.32 -15.88 -22.93
C ASN A 2 -35.48 -15.38 -21.74
N ALA A 3 -35.61 -16.02 -20.58
CA ALA A 3 -34.87 -15.67 -19.36
C ALA A 3 -33.35 -15.50 -19.57
N ALA A 4 -32.74 -16.29 -20.48
CA ALA A 4 -31.34 -16.15 -20.87
C ALA A 4 -31.00 -14.81 -21.53
N VAL A 5 -31.93 -14.22 -22.29
CA VAL A 5 -31.72 -12.89 -22.93
C VAL A 5 -31.73 -11.78 -21.85
N TYR A 6 -32.61 -11.88 -20.87
CA TYR A 6 -32.61 -10.95 -19.75
C TYR A 6 -31.31 -11.03 -18.94
N ALA A 7 -30.78 -12.25 -18.70
CA ALA A 7 -29.50 -12.45 -18.03
C ALA A 7 -28.33 -11.84 -18.81
N LEU A 8 -28.31 -11.97 -20.15
CA LEU A 8 -27.30 -11.34 -21.00
C LEU A 8 -27.36 -9.81 -20.96
N ILE A 9 -28.57 -9.23 -21.02
CA ILE A 9 -28.76 -7.78 -20.92
C ILE A 9 -28.28 -7.30 -19.53
N ALA A 10 -28.67 -7.99 -18.46
CA ALA A 10 -28.23 -7.65 -17.11
C ALA A 10 -26.69 -7.70 -16.97
N ASN A 11 -26.07 -8.76 -17.49
CA ASN A 11 -24.60 -8.89 -17.51
C ASN A 11 -23.92 -7.77 -18.30
N SER A 12 -24.53 -7.37 -19.45
CA SER A 12 -24.02 -6.22 -20.25
C SER A 12 -24.12 -4.91 -19.46
N CYS A 13 -25.24 -4.64 -18.81
CA CYS A 13 -25.43 -3.44 -17.98
C CYS A 13 -24.43 -3.39 -16.82
N MET A 14 -24.23 -4.51 -16.14
CA MET A 14 -23.28 -4.61 -15.03
C MET A 14 -21.84 -4.41 -15.50
N ALA A 15 -21.44 -5.03 -16.61
CA ALA A 15 -20.12 -4.83 -17.19
C ALA A 15 -19.90 -3.38 -17.62
N ALA A 16 -20.88 -2.74 -18.29
CA ALA A 16 -20.84 -1.32 -18.67
C ALA A 16 -20.67 -0.41 -17.44
N LEU A 17 -21.37 -0.70 -16.34
CA LEU A 17 -21.23 0.05 -15.09
C LEU A 17 -19.78 -0.02 -14.57
N PHE A 18 -19.15 -1.20 -14.57
CA PHE A 18 -17.74 -1.32 -14.17
C PHE A 18 -16.80 -0.62 -15.13
N VAL A 19 -17.04 -0.64 -16.46
CA VAL A 19 -16.25 0.13 -17.44
C VAL A 19 -16.27 1.62 -17.09
N VAL A 20 -17.47 2.18 -16.87
CA VAL A 20 -17.62 3.60 -16.49
C VAL A 20 -16.94 3.88 -15.16
N THR A 21 -17.17 3.05 -14.15
CA THR A 21 -16.63 3.27 -12.81
C THR A 21 -15.10 3.20 -12.80
N TYR A 22 -14.47 2.19 -13.44
CA TYR A 22 -13.01 2.13 -13.56
C TYR A 22 -12.46 3.24 -14.44
N GLY A 23 -13.20 3.70 -15.45
CA GLY A 23 -12.85 4.87 -16.25
C GLY A 23 -12.78 6.15 -15.43
N VAL A 24 -13.80 6.40 -14.60
CA VAL A 24 -13.81 7.53 -13.66
C VAL A 24 -12.64 7.45 -12.69
N VAL A 25 -12.38 6.28 -12.10
CA VAL A 25 -11.23 6.08 -11.20
C VAL A 25 -9.90 6.34 -11.92
N ALA A 26 -9.74 5.88 -13.17
CA ALA A 26 -8.53 6.09 -13.94
C ALA A 26 -8.26 7.57 -14.28
N ILE A 27 -9.32 8.35 -14.48
CA ILE A 27 -9.24 9.80 -14.76
C ILE A 27 -8.97 10.56 -13.45
N THR A 28 -9.71 10.26 -12.39
CA THR A 28 -9.64 10.98 -11.11
C THR A 28 -8.33 10.69 -10.38
N TYR A 29 -7.86 9.45 -10.40
CA TYR A 29 -6.66 9.00 -9.70
C TYR A 29 -5.59 8.56 -10.72
N SER A 30 -4.92 9.52 -11.34
CA SER A 30 -3.93 9.29 -12.42
C SER A 30 -2.77 8.36 -12.03
N ARG A 31 -2.44 8.23 -10.75
CA ARG A 31 -1.45 7.26 -10.22
C ARG A 31 -1.95 5.81 -10.29
N GLN A 32 -3.26 5.57 -10.38
CA GLN A 32 -3.87 4.23 -10.38
C GLN A 32 -3.96 3.63 -11.79
N ARG A 33 -2.80 3.45 -12.44
CA ARG A 33 -2.70 2.86 -13.81
C ARG A 33 -3.37 1.48 -13.94
N ALA A 34 -3.55 0.76 -12.84
CA ALA A 34 -4.26 -0.51 -12.83
C ALA A 34 -5.74 -0.38 -13.21
N ALA A 35 -6.39 0.75 -12.88
CA ALA A 35 -7.80 1.00 -13.20
C ALA A 35 -8.06 0.95 -14.72
N VAL A 36 -7.10 1.42 -15.55
CA VAL A 36 -7.21 1.32 -17.02
C VAL A 36 -7.27 -0.13 -17.47
N TRP A 37 -6.44 -1.00 -16.90
CA TRP A 37 -6.45 -2.43 -17.25
C TRP A 37 -7.74 -3.12 -16.83
N PHE A 38 -8.29 -2.77 -15.66
CA PHE A 38 -9.58 -3.28 -15.22
C PHE A 38 -10.71 -2.77 -16.09
N MET A 39 -10.71 -1.49 -16.49
CA MET A 39 -11.65 -0.93 -17.46
C MET A 39 -11.61 -1.71 -18.78
N VAL A 40 -10.42 -1.96 -19.35
CA VAL A 40 -10.27 -2.73 -20.59
C VAL A 40 -10.77 -4.17 -20.42
N SER A 41 -10.47 -4.81 -19.27
CA SER A 41 -10.97 -6.16 -18.97
C SER A 41 -12.51 -6.20 -18.96
N TYR A 42 -13.17 -5.26 -18.27
CA TYR A 42 -14.64 -5.21 -18.24
C TYR A 42 -15.24 -4.77 -19.58
N LEU A 43 -14.55 -3.95 -20.38
CA LEU A 43 -14.96 -3.62 -21.75
C LEU A 43 -14.96 -4.86 -22.64
N LEU A 44 -13.93 -5.70 -22.57
CA LEU A 44 -13.91 -6.99 -23.25
C LEU A 44 -15.01 -7.91 -22.73
N GLY A 45 -15.23 -7.95 -21.40
CA GLY A 45 -16.32 -8.68 -20.79
C GLY A 45 -17.71 -8.20 -21.25
N PHE A 46 -17.90 -6.91 -21.48
CA PHE A 46 -19.10 -6.31 -22.03
C PHE A 46 -19.37 -6.73 -23.48
N LEU A 47 -18.32 -6.89 -24.30
CA LEU A 47 -18.46 -7.35 -25.68
C LEU A 47 -18.96 -8.80 -25.77
N THR A 48 -18.70 -9.63 -24.77
CA THR A 48 -19.10 -11.06 -24.76
C THR A 48 -20.62 -11.26 -24.89
N PRO A 49 -21.47 -10.74 -24.00
CA PRO A 49 -22.91 -10.90 -24.11
C PRO A 49 -23.49 -10.18 -25.36
N ILE A 50 -22.86 -9.11 -25.83
CA ILE A 50 -23.24 -8.45 -27.09
C ILE A 50 -22.98 -9.39 -28.27
N CYS A 51 -21.81 -10.02 -28.35
CA CYS A 51 -21.53 -11.01 -29.37
C CYS A 51 -22.51 -12.20 -29.30
N GLU A 52 -22.93 -12.61 -28.10
CA GLU A 52 -23.89 -13.69 -27.91
C GLU A 52 -25.31 -13.26 -28.35
N LEU A 53 -25.70 -12.03 -28.16
CA LEU A 53 -26.93 -11.46 -28.71
C LEU A 53 -26.89 -11.39 -30.24
N LEU A 54 -25.78 -10.85 -30.83
CA LEU A 54 -25.62 -10.75 -32.28
C LEU A 54 -25.56 -12.14 -32.95
N PHE A 55 -24.97 -13.13 -32.29
CA PHE A 55 -25.00 -14.52 -32.71
C PHE A 55 -26.43 -15.02 -32.92
N ARG A 56 -27.41 -14.57 -32.14
CA ARG A 56 -28.81 -15.00 -32.21
C ARG A 56 -29.60 -14.31 -33.33
N PHE A 57 -29.29 -13.03 -33.55
CA PHE A 57 -30.10 -12.14 -34.43
C PHE A 57 -29.48 -11.89 -35.80
N THR A 58 -28.31 -12.48 -36.10
CA THR A 58 -27.63 -12.28 -37.39
C THR A 58 -27.20 -13.59 -38.01
N ASP A 59 -26.89 -13.56 -39.30
CA ASP A 59 -26.38 -14.72 -40.04
C ASP A 59 -24.89 -14.97 -39.86
N TYR A 60 -24.16 -13.99 -39.23
CA TYR A 60 -22.71 -14.09 -38.98
C TYR A 60 -22.39 -14.86 -37.69
N ARG A 61 -23.05 -16.00 -37.48
CA ARG A 61 -22.99 -16.79 -36.25
C ARG A 61 -21.58 -17.22 -35.86
N LEU A 62 -20.82 -17.74 -36.84
CA LEU A 62 -19.45 -18.18 -36.57
C LEU A 62 -18.57 -17.02 -36.10
N LEU A 63 -18.68 -15.87 -36.75
CA LEU A 63 -17.93 -14.67 -36.38
C LEU A 63 -18.19 -14.26 -34.95
N PHE A 64 -19.46 -14.12 -34.58
CA PHE A 64 -19.80 -13.68 -33.20
C PHE A 64 -19.52 -14.75 -32.13
N ALA A 65 -19.57 -16.04 -32.47
CA ALA A 65 -19.15 -17.11 -31.57
C ALA A 65 -17.64 -17.07 -31.26
N VAL A 66 -16.82 -16.76 -32.27
CA VAL A 66 -15.35 -16.63 -32.11
C VAL A 66 -14.99 -15.33 -31.43
N LEU A 67 -15.61 -14.20 -31.80
CA LEU A 67 -15.37 -12.89 -31.19
C LEU A 67 -15.78 -12.88 -29.71
N GLY A 68 -16.94 -13.46 -29.35
CA GLY A 68 -17.40 -13.54 -27.98
C GLY A 68 -16.44 -14.37 -27.10
N TYR A 69 -15.95 -15.51 -27.63
CA TYR A 69 -14.95 -16.32 -26.95
C TYR A 69 -13.62 -15.57 -26.77
N ALA A 70 -13.14 -14.90 -27.82
CA ALA A 70 -11.92 -14.10 -27.81
C ALA A 70 -12.01 -12.96 -26.79
N ALA A 71 -13.15 -12.27 -26.75
CA ALA A 71 -13.41 -11.16 -25.83
C ALA A 71 -13.44 -11.65 -24.37
N PHE A 72 -14.12 -12.77 -24.10
CA PHE A 72 -14.21 -13.29 -22.74
C PHE A 72 -12.87 -13.81 -22.21
N LEU A 73 -12.13 -14.57 -23.02
CA LEU A 73 -10.78 -15.02 -22.65
C LEU A 73 -9.80 -13.83 -22.51
N GLY A 74 -9.96 -12.83 -23.41
CA GLY A 74 -9.23 -11.56 -23.34
C GLY A 74 -9.50 -10.82 -22.03
N ALA A 75 -10.77 -10.75 -21.61
CA ALA A 75 -11.15 -10.12 -20.34
C ALA A 75 -10.39 -10.73 -19.15
N ILE A 76 -10.37 -12.07 -19.04
CA ILE A 76 -9.71 -12.77 -17.93
C ILE A 76 -8.18 -12.59 -17.99
N THR A 77 -7.58 -12.69 -19.18
CA THR A 77 -6.12 -12.53 -19.35
C THR A 77 -5.66 -11.11 -19.10
N VAL A 78 -6.40 -10.10 -19.55
CA VAL A 78 -6.14 -8.67 -19.28
C VAL A 78 -6.33 -8.37 -17.79
N MET A 79 -7.30 -9.00 -17.12
CA MET A 79 -7.48 -8.89 -15.68
C MET A 79 -6.20 -9.28 -14.92
N SER A 80 -5.55 -10.37 -15.32
CA SER A 80 -4.28 -10.79 -14.69
C SER A 80 -3.16 -9.76 -14.84
N VAL A 81 -3.10 -9.05 -15.98
CA VAL A 81 -2.15 -7.95 -16.22
C VAL A 81 -2.50 -6.73 -15.37
N GLY A 82 -3.80 -6.42 -15.23
CA GLY A 82 -4.27 -5.34 -14.36
C GLY A 82 -3.87 -5.52 -12.90
N ILE A 83 -3.99 -6.74 -12.38
CA ILE A 83 -3.58 -7.07 -11.01
C ILE A 83 -2.05 -6.98 -10.85
N GLN A 84 -1.24 -7.37 -11.85
CA GLN A 84 0.21 -7.16 -11.82
C GLN A 84 0.56 -5.66 -11.80
N ALA A 85 -0.14 -4.84 -12.60
CA ALA A 85 0.01 -3.38 -12.59
C ALA A 85 -0.34 -2.80 -11.21
N PHE A 86 -1.41 -3.29 -10.58
CA PHE A 86 -1.81 -2.89 -9.24
C PHE A 86 -0.74 -3.23 -8.19
N ALA A 87 -0.14 -4.41 -8.27
CA ALA A 87 0.90 -4.87 -7.38
C ALA A 87 2.26 -4.13 -7.56
N GLY A 88 2.37 -3.22 -8.56
CA GLY A 88 3.60 -2.48 -8.83
C GLY A 88 4.72 -3.31 -9.44
N HIS A 89 4.43 -4.53 -9.91
CA HIS A 89 5.42 -5.39 -10.53
C HIS A 89 5.63 -5.09 -12.03
N ARG A 90 6.79 -5.48 -12.55
CA ARG A 90 7.01 -5.48 -14.01
C ARG A 90 5.96 -6.34 -14.69
N LEU A 91 5.26 -5.77 -15.67
CA LEU A 91 4.18 -6.45 -16.38
C LEU A 91 4.72 -7.62 -17.21
N CYS A 92 4.45 -8.84 -16.75
CA CYS A 92 4.74 -10.04 -17.51
C CYS A 92 3.50 -10.42 -18.34
N ARG A 93 3.43 -9.87 -19.57
CA ARG A 93 2.29 -10.09 -20.49
C ARG A 93 2.37 -11.43 -21.22
N ARG A 94 3.55 -12.08 -21.28
CA ARG A 94 3.77 -13.32 -22.02
C ARG A 94 2.82 -14.45 -21.63
N PRO A 95 2.63 -14.81 -20.34
CA PRO A 95 1.69 -15.88 -19.96
C PRO A 95 0.25 -15.59 -20.37
N ALA A 96 -0.19 -14.32 -20.25
CA ALA A 96 -1.52 -13.90 -20.65
C ALA A 96 -1.72 -14.00 -22.17
N ALA A 97 -0.74 -13.55 -22.97
CA ALA A 97 -0.76 -13.65 -24.43
C ALA A 97 -0.71 -15.10 -24.91
N LEU A 98 0.14 -15.94 -24.31
CA LEU A 98 0.23 -17.37 -24.64
C LEU A 98 -1.06 -18.13 -24.32
N LEU A 99 -1.67 -17.83 -23.16
CA LEU A 99 -2.95 -18.43 -22.78
C LEU A 99 -4.07 -18.01 -23.74
N TRP A 100 -4.11 -16.71 -24.09
CA TRP A 100 -5.10 -16.21 -25.04
C TRP A 100 -4.92 -16.84 -26.42
N ALA A 101 -3.70 -16.86 -26.97
CA ALA A 101 -3.41 -17.44 -28.29
C ALA A 101 -3.66 -18.96 -28.32
N GLY A 102 -3.22 -19.70 -27.30
CA GLY A 102 -3.46 -21.14 -27.15
C GLY A 102 -4.95 -21.46 -26.99
N GLY A 103 -5.68 -20.67 -26.22
CA GLY A 103 -7.13 -20.81 -26.07
C GLY A 103 -7.87 -20.51 -27.36
N MET A 104 -7.41 -19.52 -28.16
CA MET A 104 -7.98 -19.28 -29.49
C MET A 104 -7.67 -20.38 -30.47
N ALA A 105 -6.44 -20.93 -30.49
CA ALA A 105 -6.10 -22.08 -31.32
C ALA A 105 -6.97 -23.31 -30.96
N LEU A 106 -7.15 -23.57 -29.66
CA LEU A 106 -8.05 -24.63 -29.19
C LEU A 106 -9.50 -24.35 -29.60
N ARG A 107 -9.98 -23.13 -29.50
CA ARG A 107 -11.33 -22.75 -29.93
C ARG A 107 -11.53 -23.00 -31.43
N MET A 108 -10.53 -22.69 -32.25
CA MET A 108 -10.57 -22.91 -33.72
C MET A 108 -10.58 -24.42 -34.04
N SER A 109 -9.84 -25.26 -33.31
CA SER A 109 -9.84 -26.71 -33.51
C SER A 109 -11.17 -27.37 -33.09
N LEU A 110 -11.94 -26.73 -32.21
CA LEU A 110 -13.25 -27.19 -31.77
C LEU A 110 -14.40 -26.76 -32.71
N LEU A 111 -14.10 -25.99 -33.79
CA LEU A 111 -15.13 -25.63 -34.78
C LEU A 111 -15.63 -26.87 -35.52
N GLY A 112 -16.96 -27.05 -35.55
CA GLY A 112 -17.58 -28.23 -36.15
C GLY A 112 -17.66 -29.48 -35.26
N GLY A 113 -17.12 -29.41 -34.04
CA GLY A 113 -17.22 -30.47 -33.05
C GLY A 113 -18.65 -30.68 -32.52
N THR A 114 -18.97 -31.88 -32.10
CA THR A 114 -20.27 -32.23 -31.52
C THR A 114 -20.41 -31.59 -30.13
N ARG A 115 -21.26 -30.59 -30.04
CA ARG A 115 -21.69 -30.02 -28.75
C ARG A 115 -22.40 -31.11 -27.95
N ASN A 116 -22.54 -30.91 -26.66
CA ASN A 116 -23.19 -31.82 -25.73
C ASN A 116 -22.38 -33.10 -25.40
N SER A 117 -21.09 -33.17 -25.82
CA SER A 117 -20.17 -34.19 -25.33
C SER A 117 -19.31 -33.63 -24.19
N LEU A 118 -19.14 -34.41 -23.13
CA LEU A 118 -18.34 -33.99 -21.97
C LEU A 118 -16.91 -33.56 -22.38
N PRO A 119 -16.18 -34.24 -23.24
CA PRO A 119 -14.85 -33.85 -23.68
C PRO A 119 -14.83 -32.48 -24.39
N TYR A 120 -15.81 -32.23 -25.26
CA TYR A 120 -15.93 -30.95 -25.95
C TYR A 120 -16.11 -29.80 -24.95
N GLU A 121 -17.07 -29.92 -24.02
CA GLU A 121 -17.37 -28.89 -23.01
C GLU A 121 -16.17 -28.68 -22.06
N MET A 122 -15.44 -29.76 -21.69
CA MET A 122 -14.23 -29.62 -20.89
C MET A 122 -13.13 -28.83 -21.61
N LEU A 123 -12.85 -29.15 -22.86
CA LEU A 123 -11.86 -28.42 -23.66
C LEU A 123 -12.28 -26.98 -23.92
N PHE A 124 -13.58 -26.73 -24.08
CA PHE A 124 -14.13 -25.38 -24.29
C PHE A 124 -13.94 -24.49 -23.06
N GLN A 125 -14.13 -25.02 -21.84
CA GLN A 125 -14.05 -24.27 -20.58
C GLN A 125 -12.62 -24.19 -20.02
N LEU A 126 -11.71 -25.08 -20.42
CA LEU A 126 -10.35 -25.19 -19.89
C LEU A 126 -9.57 -23.86 -19.94
N PRO A 127 -9.53 -23.08 -21.03
CA PRO A 127 -8.79 -21.82 -21.06
C PRO A 127 -9.31 -20.78 -20.08
N PHE A 128 -10.60 -20.76 -19.76
CA PHE A 128 -11.17 -19.84 -18.77
C PHE A 128 -10.79 -20.25 -17.33
N ALA A 129 -10.76 -21.55 -17.05
CA ALA A 129 -10.27 -22.06 -15.77
C ALA A 129 -8.78 -21.74 -15.57
N LEU A 130 -7.94 -21.98 -16.60
CA LEU A 130 -6.52 -21.61 -16.58
C LEU A 130 -6.31 -20.10 -16.45
N GLY A 131 -7.16 -19.30 -17.08
CA GLY A 131 -7.17 -17.85 -16.94
C GLY A 131 -7.42 -17.41 -15.49
N SER A 132 -8.37 -18.05 -14.80
CA SER A 132 -8.66 -17.81 -13.39
C SER A 132 -7.47 -18.16 -12.49
N ILE A 133 -6.77 -19.25 -12.79
CA ILE A 133 -5.53 -19.66 -12.09
C ILE A 133 -4.43 -18.62 -12.31
N LEU A 134 -4.28 -18.08 -13.53
CA LEU A 134 -3.31 -17.02 -13.84
C LEU A 134 -3.61 -15.75 -13.03
N VAL A 135 -4.90 -15.40 -12.87
CA VAL A 135 -5.34 -14.30 -12.01
C VAL A 135 -4.97 -14.56 -10.56
N LEU A 136 -5.23 -15.77 -10.04
CA LEU A 136 -4.85 -16.14 -8.65
C LEU A 136 -3.35 -16.00 -8.39
N PHE A 137 -2.49 -16.43 -9.34
CA PHE A 137 -1.05 -16.21 -9.23
C PHE A 137 -0.69 -14.72 -9.21
N SER A 138 -1.41 -13.90 -9.95
CA SER A 138 -1.20 -12.45 -9.94
C SER A 138 -1.62 -11.82 -8.62
N ILE A 139 -2.74 -12.24 -8.01
CA ILE A 139 -3.21 -11.76 -6.71
C ILE A 139 -2.23 -12.13 -5.58
N ARG A 140 -1.62 -13.32 -5.62
CA ARG A 140 -0.61 -13.74 -4.63
C ARG A 140 0.58 -12.80 -4.54
N ARG A 141 0.90 -12.09 -5.62
CA ARG A 141 2.03 -11.14 -5.68
C ARG A 141 1.71 -9.77 -5.08
N ILE A 142 0.45 -9.49 -4.70
CA ILE A 142 0.09 -8.27 -3.98
C ILE A 142 0.74 -8.32 -2.59
N ALA A 143 1.63 -7.35 -2.31
CA ALA A 143 2.41 -7.32 -1.06
C ALA A 143 1.53 -7.10 0.18
N GLN A 144 0.50 -6.25 0.05
CA GLN A 144 -0.42 -5.95 1.14
C GLN A 144 -1.31 -7.16 1.45
N LYS A 145 -1.07 -7.79 2.59
CA LYS A 145 -1.91 -8.88 3.10
C LYS A 145 -3.09 -8.28 3.85
N GLY A 146 -4.32 -8.58 3.41
CA GLY A 146 -5.53 -8.07 4.04
C GLY A 146 -6.75 -8.90 3.68
N PRO A 147 -7.90 -8.66 4.32
CA PRO A 147 -9.13 -9.41 4.10
C PRO A 147 -9.62 -9.32 2.65
N ILE A 148 -9.51 -8.14 2.01
CA ILE A 148 -9.95 -7.94 0.61
C ILE A 148 -9.11 -8.80 -0.35
N ARG A 149 -7.78 -8.88 -0.18
CA ARG A 149 -6.94 -9.78 -0.98
C ARG A 149 -7.37 -11.24 -0.81
N THR A 150 -7.65 -11.67 0.41
CA THR A 150 -8.10 -13.04 0.69
C THR A 150 -9.44 -13.33 0.04
N LEU A 151 -10.42 -12.42 0.18
CA LEU A 151 -11.73 -12.54 -0.46
C LEU A 151 -11.59 -12.59 -1.99
N LEU A 152 -10.73 -11.76 -2.57
CA LEU A 152 -10.47 -11.78 -4.00
C LEU A 152 -9.88 -13.13 -4.46
N MET A 153 -8.96 -13.71 -3.69
CA MET A 153 -8.44 -15.07 -3.97
C MET A 153 -9.55 -16.12 -3.91
N VAL A 154 -10.45 -16.03 -2.93
CA VAL A 154 -11.60 -16.95 -2.79
C VAL A 154 -12.52 -16.81 -4.00
N VAL A 155 -12.89 -15.58 -4.38
CA VAL A 155 -13.78 -15.33 -5.53
C VAL A 155 -13.18 -15.89 -6.83
N PHE A 156 -11.91 -15.60 -7.13
CA PHE A 156 -11.27 -16.15 -8.33
C PHE A 156 -11.03 -17.67 -8.25
N GLY A 157 -10.86 -18.21 -7.06
CA GLY A 157 -10.87 -19.67 -6.84
C GLY A 157 -12.22 -20.30 -7.19
N ILE A 158 -13.31 -19.67 -6.73
CA ILE A 158 -14.68 -20.09 -7.06
C ILE A 158 -14.94 -19.94 -8.57
N ILE A 159 -14.48 -18.85 -9.21
CA ILE A 159 -14.61 -18.65 -10.67
C ILE A 159 -13.90 -19.78 -11.42
N GLY A 160 -12.68 -20.13 -11.03
CA GLY A 160 -11.95 -21.25 -11.64
C GLY A 160 -12.69 -22.58 -11.49
N ALA A 161 -13.15 -22.90 -10.27
CA ALA A 161 -13.95 -24.10 -9.99
C ALA A 161 -15.28 -24.10 -10.76
N HIS A 162 -15.92 -22.95 -10.90
CA HIS A 162 -17.15 -22.79 -11.67
C HIS A 162 -16.95 -23.15 -13.15
N PHE A 163 -15.85 -22.70 -13.80
CA PHE A 163 -15.54 -23.09 -15.17
C PHE A 163 -15.24 -24.57 -15.32
N LEU A 164 -14.65 -25.22 -14.32
CA LEU A 164 -14.45 -26.67 -14.30
C LEU A 164 -15.76 -27.45 -14.05
N ALA A 165 -16.73 -26.86 -13.34
CA ALA A 165 -18.02 -27.46 -13.08
C ALA A 165 -18.99 -27.33 -14.26
N LYS A 166 -18.86 -26.29 -15.10
CA LYS A 166 -19.76 -26.04 -16.25
C LYS A 166 -19.93 -27.22 -17.22
N PRO A 167 -18.89 -27.99 -17.59
CA PRO A 167 -19.07 -29.20 -18.45
C PRO A 167 -20.04 -30.23 -17.85
N PHE A 168 -19.94 -30.46 -16.55
CA PHE A 168 -20.83 -31.41 -15.85
C PHE A 168 -22.25 -30.87 -15.76
N MET A 169 -22.41 -29.55 -15.52
CA MET A 169 -23.72 -28.88 -15.56
C MET A 169 -24.33 -28.93 -16.97
N ALA A 170 -23.54 -28.76 -18.03
CA ALA A 170 -24.00 -28.89 -19.40
C ALA A 170 -24.48 -30.31 -19.72
N ALA A 171 -23.76 -31.31 -19.23
CA ALA A 171 -24.15 -32.71 -19.40
C ALA A 171 -25.44 -33.10 -18.64
N SER A 172 -25.64 -32.54 -17.43
CA SER A 172 -26.79 -32.85 -16.58
C SER A 172 -28.06 -32.08 -16.94
N LEU A 173 -27.92 -30.78 -17.31
CA LEU A 173 -29.05 -29.88 -17.61
C LEU A 173 -29.41 -29.83 -19.11
N GLY A 174 -28.53 -30.40 -19.97
CA GLY A 174 -28.66 -30.35 -21.42
C GLY A 174 -28.25 -29.00 -22.00
N SER A 175 -27.11 -28.94 -22.73
CA SER A 175 -26.63 -27.74 -23.41
C SER A 175 -27.26 -27.50 -24.78
N GLY A 176 -28.09 -28.44 -25.25
CA GLY A 176 -28.73 -28.44 -26.58
C GLY A 176 -27.77 -28.88 -27.69
N HIS A 177 -28.34 -29.55 -28.72
CA HIS A 177 -27.57 -30.07 -29.85
C HIS A 177 -27.07 -29.00 -30.82
N SER A 178 -27.62 -27.80 -30.77
CA SER A 178 -27.19 -26.65 -31.59
C SER A 178 -27.05 -25.38 -30.76
N ALA A 179 -26.33 -24.41 -31.29
CA ALA A 179 -26.16 -23.11 -30.65
C ALA A 179 -27.48 -22.34 -30.45
N GLN A 180 -28.50 -22.63 -31.26
CA GLN A 180 -29.83 -22.02 -31.12
C GLN A 180 -30.58 -22.64 -29.91
N TYR A 181 -30.51 -23.94 -29.72
CA TYR A 181 -31.10 -24.64 -28.58
C TYR A 181 -30.37 -24.33 -27.27
N TYR A 182 -29.04 -24.11 -27.29
CA TYR A 182 -28.31 -23.63 -26.14
C TYR A 182 -28.96 -22.38 -25.56
N ALA A 183 -29.27 -21.40 -26.40
CA ALA A 183 -29.83 -20.11 -26.00
C ALA A 183 -31.19 -20.20 -25.27
N THR A 184 -31.90 -21.30 -25.44
CA THR A 184 -33.21 -21.58 -24.80
C THR A 184 -33.11 -22.58 -23.65
N SER A 185 -31.90 -23.18 -23.45
CA SER A 185 -31.68 -24.20 -22.44
C SER A 185 -31.67 -23.64 -21.03
N TYR A 186 -32.11 -24.44 -20.07
CA TYR A 186 -32.01 -24.09 -18.65
C TYR A 186 -30.55 -23.91 -18.22
N TYR A 187 -29.64 -24.69 -18.80
CA TYR A 187 -28.19 -24.55 -18.61
C TYR A 187 -27.69 -23.15 -18.97
N ALA A 188 -28.15 -22.55 -20.07
CA ALA A 188 -27.74 -21.21 -20.47
C ALA A 188 -28.12 -20.17 -19.41
N VAL A 189 -29.34 -20.23 -18.86
CA VAL A 189 -29.79 -19.31 -17.81
C VAL A 189 -28.90 -19.44 -16.58
N VAL A 190 -28.73 -20.65 -16.06
CA VAL A 190 -27.92 -20.90 -14.86
C VAL A 190 -26.46 -20.49 -15.08
N SER A 191 -25.89 -20.80 -16.24
CA SER A 191 -24.51 -20.45 -16.61
C SER A 191 -24.33 -18.93 -16.70
N GLN A 192 -25.26 -18.20 -17.30
CA GLN A 192 -25.16 -16.73 -17.43
C GLN A 192 -25.35 -16.02 -16.09
N VAL A 193 -26.35 -16.41 -15.31
CA VAL A 193 -26.61 -15.80 -14.00
C VAL A 193 -25.45 -16.04 -13.04
N SER A 194 -24.98 -17.29 -12.91
CA SER A 194 -23.89 -17.65 -12.01
C SER A 194 -22.58 -16.97 -12.40
N THR A 195 -22.26 -16.90 -13.70
CA THR A 195 -21.08 -16.17 -14.18
C THR A 195 -21.20 -14.67 -13.90
N GLY A 196 -22.39 -14.08 -14.14
CA GLY A 196 -22.64 -12.65 -13.87
C GLY A 196 -22.42 -12.30 -12.40
N VAL A 197 -23.00 -13.10 -11.48
CA VAL A 197 -22.81 -12.89 -10.04
C VAL A 197 -21.36 -12.93 -9.63
N LEU A 198 -20.60 -13.92 -10.13
CA LEU A 198 -19.17 -14.06 -9.81
C LEU A 198 -18.32 -12.90 -10.38
N LEU A 199 -18.64 -12.43 -11.60
CA LEU A 199 -17.94 -11.28 -12.20
C LEU A 199 -18.27 -9.97 -11.48
N VAL A 200 -19.50 -9.80 -10.98
CA VAL A 200 -19.87 -8.67 -10.13
C VAL A 200 -19.09 -8.71 -8.81
N ALA A 201 -19.06 -9.86 -8.15
CA ALA A 201 -18.30 -10.02 -6.91
C ALA A 201 -16.81 -9.70 -7.12
N ALA A 202 -16.18 -10.22 -8.20
CA ALA A 202 -14.81 -9.88 -8.56
C ALA A 202 -14.62 -8.39 -8.79
N GLY A 203 -15.53 -7.74 -9.53
CA GLY A 203 -15.49 -6.29 -9.80
C GLY A 203 -15.58 -5.44 -8.55
N LEU A 204 -16.48 -5.78 -7.64
CA LEU A 204 -16.63 -5.06 -6.36
C LEU A 204 -15.39 -5.17 -5.49
N PHE A 205 -14.82 -6.37 -5.31
CA PHE A 205 -13.62 -6.54 -4.50
C PHE A 205 -12.38 -5.88 -5.12
N LEU A 206 -12.25 -5.92 -6.46
CA LEU A 206 -11.19 -5.18 -7.16
C LEU A 206 -11.38 -3.67 -7.00
N MET A 207 -12.61 -3.17 -7.06
CA MET A 207 -12.92 -1.76 -6.85
C MET A 207 -12.54 -1.32 -5.44
N LEU A 208 -12.94 -2.10 -4.42
CA LEU A 208 -12.56 -1.83 -3.03
C LEU A 208 -11.03 -1.79 -2.86
N LEU A 209 -10.32 -2.71 -3.52
CA LEU A 209 -8.85 -2.74 -3.47
C LEU A 209 -8.22 -1.48 -4.08
N VAL A 210 -8.75 -1.02 -5.22
CA VAL A 210 -8.27 0.20 -5.89
C VAL A 210 -8.58 1.45 -5.07
N ILE A 211 -9.79 1.53 -4.51
CA ILE A 211 -10.21 2.65 -3.65
C ILE A 211 -9.34 2.70 -2.39
N GLN A 212 -9.11 1.56 -1.72
CA GLN A 212 -8.22 1.53 -0.55
C GLN A 212 -6.83 2.08 -0.88
N LYS A 213 -6.24 1.63 -1.98
CA LYS A 213 -4.93 2.13 -2.40
C LYS A 213 -4.94 3.62 -2.72
N ALA A 214 -5.98 4.11 -3.38
CA ALA A 214 -6.13 5.54 -3.68
C ALA A 214 -6.26 6.38 -2.41
N LEU A 215 -7.00 5.89 -1.40
CA LEU A 215 -7.09 6.53 -0.09
C LEU A 215 -5.76 6.53 0.64
N ASP A 216 -5.06 5.39 0.68
CA ASP A 216 -3.73 5.28 1.30
C ASP A 216 -2.72 6.24 0.65
N ASP A 217 -2.72 6.35 -0.68
CA ASP A 217 -1.86 7.29 -1.41
C ASP A 217 -2.23 8.75 -1.07
N THR A 218 -3.52 9.09 -1.01
CA THR A 218 -4.00 10.43 -0.64
C THR A 218 -3.62 10.78 0.80
N ILE A 219 -3.77 9.83 1.73
CA ILE A 219 -3.38 10.03 3.12
C ILE A 219 -1.87 10.24 3.22
N ARG A 220 -1.06 9.43 2.54
CA ARG A 220 0.41 9.59 2.52
C ARG A 220 0.83 10.95 1.96
N ASP A 221 0.19 11.40 0.87
CA ASP A 221 0.48 12.73 0.30
C ASP A 221 0.11 13.84 1.29
N ALA A 222 -0.99 13.70 2.05
CA ALA A 222 -1.38 14.66 3.09
C ALA A 222 -0.49 14.64 4.34
N GLU A 223 0.25 13.55 4.58
CA GLU A 223 1.14 13.35 5.73
C GLU A 223 2.61 13.60 5.42
N SER A 224 2.94 13.89 4.17
CA SER A 224 4.30 14.21 3.72
C SER A 224 4.44 15.69 3.43
N ASP A 225 5.63 16.24 3.64
CA ASP A 225 6.00 17.57 3.18
C ASP A 225 6.28 17.53 1.67
N PRO A 226 5.61 18.34 0.85
CA PRO A 226 5.71 18.25 -0.62
C PRO A 226 7.07 18.64 -1.17
N LEU A 227 7.84 19.47 -0.45
CA LEU A 227 9.17 19.90 -0.88
C LEU A 227 10.22 18.86 -0.54
N THR A 228 10.23 18.38 0.69
CA THR A 228 11.29 17.52 1.21
C THR A 228 10.93 16.03 1.17
N GLY A 229 9.63 15.69 1.08
CA GLY A 229 9.15 14.30 1.15
C GLY A 229 9.34 13.61 2.50
N LEU A 230 9.76 14.33 3.56
CA LEU A 230 9.71 13.85 4.94
C LEU A 230 8.26 13.85 5.44
N ALA A 231 8.00 13.19 6.57
CA ALA A 231 6.72 13.37 7.25
C ALA A 231 6.51 14.85 7.58
N ASN A 232 5.27 15.32 7.52
CA ASN A 232 4.88 16.63 8.02
C ASN A 232 4.28 16.52 9.44
N ARG A 233 3.75 17.61 9.99
CA ARG A 233 3.09 17.60 11.32
C ARG A 233 1.95 16.57 11.42
N ARG A 234 1.18 16.35 10.33
CA ARG A 234 0.12 15.32 10.32
C ARG A 234 0.72 13.91 10.33
N GLY A 235 1.81 13.70 9.58
CA GLY A 235 2.56 12.46 9.58
C GLY A 235 3.14 12.15 10.96
N LEU A 236 3.66 13.14 11.67
CA LEU A 236 4.11 13.03 13.06
C LEU A 236 2.97 12.61 14.00
N ALA A 237 1.83 13.30 13.93
CA ALA A 237 0.67 13.03 14.78
C ALA A 237 0.11 11.61 14.58
N ARG A 238 0.23 11.05 13.36
CA ARG A 238 -0.21 9.67 13.07
C ARG A 238 0.81 8.61 13.46
N ALA A 239 2.08 8.78 13.06
CA ALA A 239 3.11 7.76 13.24
C ALA A 239 3.74 7.80 14.63
N GLY A 240 3.83 8.96 15.26
CA GLY A 240 4.50 9.16 16.55
C GLY A 240 3.90 8.33 17.70
N PRO A 241 2.57 8.31 17.90
CA PRO A 241 1.95 7.48 18.95
C PRO A 241 2.23 5.99 18.78
N ALA A 242 2.27 5.49 17.54
CA ALA A 242 2.58 4.09 17.26
C ALA A 242 4.04 3.78 17.62
N LEU A 243 4.97 4.65 17.26
CA LEU A 243 6.38 4.53 17.60
C LEU A 243 6.62 4.57 19.11
N LEU A 244 5.91 5.45 19.82
CA LEU A 244 5.95 5.52 21.27
C LEU A 244 5.42 4.23 21.94
N ALA A 245 4.31 3.69 21.43
CA ALA A 245 3.73 2.46 21.93
C ALA A 245 4.66 1.26 21.67
N GLU A 246 5.34 1.24 20.52
CA GLU A 246 6.33 0.21 20.16
C GLU A 246 7.55 0.29 21.09
N ALA A 247 8.12 1.47 21.30
CA ALA A 247 9.22 1.68 22.20
C ALA A 247 8.87 1.23 23.63
N LYS A 248 7.69 1.59 24.15
CA LYS A 248 7.21 1.14 25.47
C LYS A 248 7.07 -0.38 25.57
N ARG A 249 6.51 -1.03 24.55
CA ARG A 249 6.33 -2.49 24.51
C ARG A 249 7.66 -3.23 24.55
N ASP A 250 8.65 -2.69 23.85
CA ASP A 250 9.98 -3.31 23.69
C ASP A 250 10.93 -2.93 24.83
N GLY A 251 10.46 -2.14 25.82
CA GLY A 251 11.27 -1.68 26.96
C GLY A 251 12.32 -0.62 26.59
N HIS A 252 12.16 0.02 25.43
CA HIS A 252 13.05 1.05 24.93
C HIS A 252 12.59 2.46 25.34
N GLY A 253 13.54 3.39 25.42
CA GLY A 253 13.25 4.82 25.50
C GLY A 253 12.89 5.38 24.14
N LEU A 254 12.26 6.56 24.12
CA LEU A 254 12.06 7.36 22.92
C LEU A 254 12.65 8.75 23.16
N TYR A 255 13.45 9.24 22.23
CA TYR A 255 13.96 10.62 22.22
C TYR A 255 13.27 11.42 21.13
N ALA A 256 12.96 12.68 21.43
CA ALA A 256 12.65 13.68 20.42
C ALA A 256 13.85 14.62 20.25
N MET A 257 14.18 14.89 19.00
CA MET A 257 15.16 15.88 18.61
C MET A 257 14.47 16.91 17.74
N VAL A 258 14.44 18.18 18.14
CA VAL A 258 13.98 19.31 17.31
C VAL A 258 15.20 20.07 16.82
N LEU A 259 15.23 20.34 15.53
CA LEU A 259 16.34 20.96 14.80
C LEU A 259 15.83 22.17 14.01
N ASP A 260 16.60 23.22 13.99
CA ASP A 260 16.32 24.43 13.22
C ASP A 260 17.58 24.92 12.51
N LEU A 261 17.48 25.19 11.21
CA LEU A 261 18.60 25.62 10.39
C LEU A 261 18.95 27.08 10.71
N ASP A 262 20.15 27.29 11.22
CA ASP A 262 20.60 28.61 11.65
C ASP A 262 20.70 29.59 10.46
N HIS A 263 20.14 30.80 10.65
CA HIS A 263 20.19 31.88 9.66
C HIS A 263 19.62 31.51 8.27
N PHE A 264 18.68 30.57 8.19
CA PHE A 264 18.07 30.14 6.92
C PHE A 264 17.43 31.30 6.14
N LYS A 265 16.80 32.23 6.82
CA LYS A 265 16.29 33.47 6.19
C LYS A 265 17.38 34.20 5.41
N ARG A 266 18.61 34.29 5.95
CA ARG A 266 19.74 34.93 5.27
C ARG A 266 20.13 34.21 3.98
N VAL A 267 20.00 32.87 3.95
CA VAL A 267 20.19 32.09 2.71
C VAL A 267 19.18 32.52 1.66
N ASN A 268 17.90 32.59 2.03
CA ASN A 268 16.84 33.08 1.12
C ASN A 268 17.08 34.50 0.63
N ASP A 269 17.47 35.41 1.55
CA ASP A 269 17.69 36.80 1.23
C ASP A 269 18.90 37.03 0.29
N MET A 270 19.96 36.21 0.42
CA MET A 270 21.20 36.33 -0.37
C MET A 270 21.17 35.54 -1.68
N PHE A 271 20.53 34.33 -1.71
CA PHE A 271 20.62 33.40 -2.83
C PHE A 271 19.27 33.10 -3.47
N GLY A 272 18.20 33.69 -2.94
CA GLY A 272 16.82 33.47 -3.40
C GLY A 272 16.17 32.19 -2.87
N HIS A 273 14.84 32.15 -2.93
CA HIS A 273 14.05 31.01 -2.41
C HIS A 273 14.39 29.68 -3.07
N ALA A 274 14.75 29.67 -4.35
CA ALA A 274 15.15 28.43 -5.04
C ALA A 274 16.39 27.78 -4.41
N MET A 275 17.34 28.57 -3.90
CA MET A 275 18.49 28.04 -3.15
C MET A 275 18.06 27.55 -1.76
N GLY A 276 17.17 28.29 -1.08
CA GLY A 276 16.59 27.85 0.19
C GLY A 276 15.90 26.49 0.05
N ASP A 277 15.09 26.31 -0.98
CA ASP A 277 14.44 25.03 -1.27
C ASP A 277 15.46 23.90 -1.50
N ARG A 278 16.54 24.15 -2.25
CA ARG A 278 17.64 23.17 -2.43
C ARG A 278 18.30 22.81 -1.11
N VAL A 279 18.53 23.77 -0.23
CA VAL A 279 19.08 23.53 1.12
C VAL A 279 18.15 22.67 1.95
N LEU A 280 16.85 22.97 1.97
CA LEU A 280 15.85 22.16 2.70
C LEU A 280 15.78 20.72 2.19
N VAL A 281 15.80 20.53 0.89
CA VAL A 281 15.84 19.19 0.27
C VAL A 281 17.13 18.45 0.65
N ALA A 282 18.29 19.11 0.53
CA ALA A 282 19.57 18.50 0.88
C ALA A 282 19.65 18.15 2.37
N PHE A 283 19.12 18.99 3.25
CA PHE A 283 19.04 18.69 4.68
C PHE A 283 18.12 17.51 4.98
N ALA A 284 16.98 17.44 4.31
CA ALA A 284 16.07 16.28 4.42
C ALA A 284 16.73 14.98 3.94
N ASP A 285 17.51 15.02 2.85
CA ASP A 285 18.25 13.86 2.35
C ASP A 285 19.37 13.44 3.31
N LEU A 286 20.03 14.43 3.96
CA LEU A 286 20.97 14.17 5.03
C LEU A 286 20.28 13.45 6.18
N LEU A 287 19.12 13.95 6.65
CA LEU A 287 18.36 13.30 7.72
C LEU A 287 17.97 11.86 7.35
N ARG A 288 17.53 11.60 6.10
CA ARG A 288 17.24 10.22 5.64
C ARG A 288 18.48 9.33 5.63
N THR A 289 19.65 9.89 5.34
CA THR A 289 20.91 9.13 5.27
C THR A 289 21.37 8.68 6.65
N VAL A 290 21.23 9.55 7.66
CA VAL A 290 21.64 9.25 9.04
C VAL A 290 20.55 8.53 9.84
N ALA A 291 19.29 8.77 9.51
CA ALA A 291 18.16 8.11 10.14
C ALA A 291 18.08 6.63 9.70
N ALA A 292 18.14 5.70 10.64
CA ALA A 292 17.84 4.32 10.37
C ALA A 292 16.32 4.13 10.13
N ARG A 293 15.89 2.95 9.70
CA ARG A 293 14.50 2.68 9.31
C ARG A 293 13.47 2.87 10.43
N ASP A 294 13.91 2.82 11.67
CA ASP A 294 13.10 2.97 12.89
C ASP A 294 13.05 4.42 13.40
N VAL A 295 13.78 5.36 12.79
CA VAL A 295 13.75 6.78 13.13
C VAL A 295 12.73 7.50 12.24
N LEU A 296 11.79 8.22 12.86
CA LEU A 296 10.84 9.06 12.15
C LEU A 296 11.42 10.46 11.96
N ALA A 297 11.76 10.83 10.73
CA ALA A 297 12.18 12.18 10.37
C ALA A 297 11.01 13.00 9.86
N VAL A 298 10.86 14.22 10.35
CA VAL A 298 9.70 15.10 10.15
C VAL A 298 10.17 16.50 9.79
N ARG A 299 9.48 17.17 8.88
CA ARG A 299 9.57 18.63 8.72
C ARG A 299 8.36 19.28 9.39
N LEU A 300 8.61 20.06 10.45
CA LEU A 300 7.55 20.71 11.22
C LEU A 300 6.99 21.95 10.51
N GLY A 301 7.82 22.64 9.73
CA GLY A 301 7.45 23.81 8.92
C GLY A 301 8.66 24.70 8.70
N GLY A 302 8.65 25.55 7.69
CA GLY A 302 9.77 26.46 7.40
C GLY A 302 11.11 25.73 7.35
N GLU A 303 12.01 26.09 8.26
CA GLU A 303 13.35 25.54 8.47
C GLU A 303 13.44 24.59 9.68
N GLU A 304 12.30 24.19 10.27
CA GLU A 304 12.23 23.36 11.47
C GLU A 304 12.00 21.88 11.12
N PHE A 305 12.79 21.01 11.73
CA PHE A 305 12.72 19.57 11.58
C PHE A 305 12.64 18.87 12.94
N ALA A 306 12.11 17.66 12.96
CA ALA A 306 12.13 16.82 14.15
C ALA A 306 12.51 15.37 13.78
N LEU A 307 13.12 14.69 14.75
CA LEU A 307 13.35 13.24 14.69
C LEU A 307 12.81 12.60 15.97
N LEU A 308 12.08 11.51 15.80
CA LEU A 308 11.76 10.60 16.89
C LEU A 308 12.69 9.39 16.79
N VAL A 309 13.52 9.22 17.82
CA VAL A 309 14.61 8.24 17.83
C VAL A 309 14.34 7.22 18.93
N PRO A 310 13.98 5.97 18.59
CA PRO A 310 13.92 4.90 19.56
C PRO A 310 15.30 4.59 20.13
N ASP A 311 15.38 4.43 21.44
CA ASP A 311 16.63 4.09 22.14
C ASP A 311 16.70 2.58 22.30
N ALA A 312 17.40 1.92 21.39
CA ALA A 312 17.59 0.47 21.41
C ALA A 312 18.66 -0.01 22.42
N PHE A 313 19.34 0.90 23.11
CA PHE A 313 20.52 0.59 23.94
C PHE A 313 20.29 0.89 25.43
N GLY A 314 19.62 -0.02 26.14
CA GLY A 314 19.75 -0.19 27.58
C GLY A 314 19.26 0.92 28.52
N PRO A 315 19.49 0.78 29.84
CA PRO A 315 18.96 1.70 30.83
C PRO A 315 19.58 3.10 30.75
N ALA A 316 18.82 4.07 31.25
CA ALA A 316 18.95 5.53 31.14
C ALA A 316 20.29 6.17 31.56
N GLU A 317 21.27 5.41 31.99
CA GLU A 317 22.48 5.91 32.68
C GLU A 317 23.64 6.31 31.77
N ARG A 318 23.52 6.15 30.42
CA ARG A 318 24.59 6.54 29.52
C ARG A 318 24.30 7.87 28.86
N SER A 319 25.15 8.87 29.11
CA SER A 319 25.20 10.16 28.39
C SER A 319 25.46 9.99 26.88
N ASP A 320 25.80 8.79 26.45
CA ASP A 320 26.13 8.40 25.09
C ASP A 320 24.97 7.60 24.47
N ASN A 321 23.87 8.29 24.17
CA ASN A 321 22.68 7.72 23.59
C ASN A 321 22.67 7.88 22.06
N ARG A 322 21.86 7.06 21.38
CA ARG A 322 21.73 7.06 19.91
C ARG A 322 21.34 8.43 19.34
N ALA A 323 20.52 9.20 20.04
CA ALA A 323 20.13 10.55 19.61
C ALA A 323 21.32 11.51 19.62
N SER A 324 22.25 11.39 20.58
CA SER A 324 23.48 12.19 20.65
C SER A 324 24.42 11.88 19.49
N HIS A 325 24.62 10.61 19.18
CA HIS A 325 25.42 10.22 18.00
C HIS A 325 24.83 10.76 16.71
N LEU A 326 23.51 10.63 16.55
CA LEU A 326 22.79 11.15 15.39
C LEU A 326 23.00 12.66 15.23
N ALA A 327 22.91 13.41 16.34
CA ALA A 327 23.15 14.85 16.36
C ALA A 327 24.57 15.21 15.92
N GLY A 328 25.56 14.44 16.37
CA GLY A 328 26.96 14.58 15.94
C GLY A 328 27.13 14.34 14.43
N ASP A 329 26.54 13.28 13.91
CA ASP A 329 26.59 12.94 12.49
C ASP A 329 25.91 14.01 11.63
N ILE A 330 24.75 14.50 12.04
CA ILE A 330 24.01 15.58 11.36
C ILE A 330 24.90 16.81 11.24
N ARG A 331 25.49 17.27 12.33
CA ARG A 331 26.38 18.44 12.32
C ARG A 331 27.63 18.23 11.48
N ALA A 332 28.24 17.04 11.56
CA ALA A 332 29.43 16.72 10.77
C ALA A 332 29.15 16.70 9.26
N LEU A 333 27.99 16.18 8.85
CA LEU A 333 27.59 16.13 7.45
C LEU A 333 27.15 17.48 6.93
N LEU A 334 26.45 18.29 7.75
CA LEU A 334 26.03 19.64 7.37
C LEU A 334 27.22 20.55 7.05
N ARG A 335 28.34 20.41 7.73
CA ARG A 335 29.60 21.12 7.45
C ARG A 335 30.20 20.80 6.06
N ARG A 336 29.70 19.78 5.37
CA ARG A 336 30.14 19.40 4.01
C ARG A 336 29.22 19.94 2.90
N PHE A 337 28.23 20.75 3.23
CA PHE A 337 27.28 21.32 2.25
C PHE A 337 27.99 22.24 1.25
N ASP A 338 29.02 22.97 1.65
CA ASP A 338 29.87 23.80 0.79
C ASP A 338 30.46 23.00 -0.40
N ARG A 339 30.87 21.75 -0.16
CA ARG A 339 31.40 20.84 -1.19
C ARG A 339 30.34 20.39 -2.21
N GLN A 340 29.06 20.58 -1.90
CA GLN A 340 27.91 20.27 -2.75
C GLN A 340 27.40 21.51 -3.49
N GLY A 341 28.09 22.65 -3.39
CA GLY A 341 27.65 23.93 -3.98
C GLY A 341 26.43 24.53 -3.28
N LEU A 342 26.26 24.20 -2.00
CA LEU A 342 25.26 24.80 -1.12
C LEU A 342 25.92 25.82 -0.18
N PRO A 343 25.19 26.85 0.29
CA PRO A 343 25.73 27.78 1.26
C PRO A 343 26.13 27.07 2.57
N PRO A 344 27.21 27.50 3.25
CA PRO A 344 27.56 26.99 4.56
C PRO A 344 26.41 27.29 5.55
N LEU A 345 26.01 26.28 6.29
CA LEU A 345 24.89 26.35 7.22
C LEU A 345 25.20 25.59 8.50
N THR A 346 24.64 26.04 9.60
CA THR A 346 24.66 25.34 10.87
C THR A 346 23.27 25.00 11.35
N VAL A 347 23.15 24.21 12.39
CA VAL A 347 21.88 23.79 12.96
C VAL A 347 21.92 23.93 14.48
N SER A 348 20.86 24.48 15.05
CA SER A 348 20.58 24.49 16.47
C SER A 348 19.47 23.53 16.81
N GLY A 349 19.55 22.85 17.96
CA GLY A 349 18.54 21.87 18.31
C GLY A 349 18.46 21.55 19.79
N GLY A 350 17.44 20.77 20.14
CA GLY A 350 17.22 20.23 21.47
C GLY A 350 16.88 18.75 21.43
N ILE A 351 17.46 17.97 22.32
CA ILE A 351 17.20 16.54 22.48
C ILE A 351 16.63 16.31 23.89
N VAL A 352 15.46 15.68 23.94
CA VAL A 352 14.78 15.30 25.18
C VAL A 352 14.36 13.84 25.14
N ARG A 353 14.34 13.21 26.30
CA ARG A 353 13.83 11.85 26.47
C ARG A 353 12.35 11.90 26.87
N HIS A 354 11.55 11.02 26.30
CA HIS A 354 10.15 10.86 26.70
C HIS A 354 10.02 10.45 28.18
N ALA A 355 9.22 11.22 28.93
CA ALA A 355 8.92 10.95 30.33
C ALA A 355 7.65 10.07 30.48
N PRO A 356 7.54 9.26 31.55
CA PRO A 356 6.33 8.49 31.82
C PRO A 356 5.08 9.38 31.90
N GLY A 357 4.03 9.05 31.16
CA GLY A 357 2.77 9.80 31.15
C GLY A 357 2.74 11.04 30.26
N GLU A 358 3.85 11.42 29.68
CA GLU A 358 3.96 12.56 28.76
C GLU A 358 3.28 12.28 27.43
N THR A 359 2.66 13.29 26.83
CA THR A 359 2.16 13.23 25.46
C THR A 359 3.26 13.49 24.44
N LEU A 360 3.04 13.10 23.18
CA LEU A 360 3.98 13.39 22.11
C LEU A 360 4.15 14.91 21.89
N ASP A 361 3.06 15.67 22.02
CA ASP A 361 3.09 17.12 21.85
C ASP A 361 3.91 17.80 22.95
N ASP A 362 3.79 17.35 24.21
CA ASP A 362 4.61 17.86 25.32
C ASP A 362 6.09 17.53 25.11
N LEU A 363 6.39 16.31 24.65
CA LEU A 363 7.75 15.89 24.32
C LEU A 363 8.39 16.78 23.25
N ILE A 364 7.66 17.05 22.14
CA ILE A 364 8.14 17.94 21.07
C ILE A 364 8.29 19.38 21.58
N ALA A 365 7.34 19.87 22.39
CA ALA A 365 7.42 21.23 22.95
C ALA A 365 8.65 21.41 23.86
N ARG A 366 9.02 20.41 24.68
CA ARG A 366 10.24 20.45 25.47
C ARG A 366 11.51 20.47 24.60
N ALA A 367 11.54 19.64 23.54
CA ALA A 367 12.67 19.65 22.61
C ALA A 367 12.81 21.00 21.91
N ASP A 368 11.69 21.62 21.50
CA ASP A 368 11.65 22.95 20.89
C ASP A 368 12.18 24.04 21.85
N GLN A 369 11.78 24.00 23.13
CA GLN A 369 12.33 24.91 24.15
C GLN A 369 13.85 24.81 24.27
N LEU A 370 14.41 23.61 24.19
CA LEU A 370 15.86 23.42 24.18
C LEU A 370 16.51 23.93 22.90
N ALA A 371 15.90 23.71 21.73
CA ALA A 371 16.37 24.26 20.46
C ALA A 371 16.39 25.79 20.49
N TYR A 372 15.36 26.43 21.07
CA TYR A 372 15.34 27.86 21.26
C TYR A 372 16.48 28.36 22.19
N ARG A 373 16.75 27.62 23.28
CA ARG A 373 17.88 27.92 24.18
C ARG A 373 19.22 27.79 23.45
N ALA A 374 19.39 26.78 22.58
CA ALA A 374 20.58 26.62 21.74
C ALA A 374 20.77 27.84 20.83
N LYS A 375 19.73 28.31 20.16
CA LYS A 375 19.78 29.53 19.35
C LYS A 375 20.22 30.78 20.14
N ARG A 376 19.74 30.91 21.38
CA ARG A 376 20.12 32.05 22.27
C ARG A 376 21.55 31.95 22.81
N ALA A 377 22.08 30.73 22.95
CA ALA A 377 23.41 30.47 23.47
C ALA A 377 24.53 30.61 22.44
N GLY A 378 24.22 31.03 21.21
CA GLY A 378 25.22 31.27 20.16
C GLY A 378 25.08 30.43 18.90
N ARG A 379 24.03 29.60 18.80
CA ARG A 379 23.75 28.71 17.64
C ARG A 379 24.81 27.63 17.43
N ASP A 380 24.73 26.89 16.29
CA ASP A 380 25.62 25.77 15.92
C ASP A 380 25.83 24.73 17.04
N HIS A 381 24.78 24.43 17.83
CA HIS A 381 24.83 23.34 18.80
C HIS A 381 23.47 22.74 19.09
N ILE A 382 23.48 21.52 19.57
CA ILE A 382 22.30 20.76 19.94
C ILE A 382 22.41 20.50 21.44
N LEU A 383 21.44 21.03 22.21
CA LEU A 383 21.39 20.88 23.66
C LEU A 383 20.67 19.57 24.02
N HIS A 384 21.19 18.93 25.06
CA HIS A 384 20.56 17.77 25.68
C HIS A 384 19.89 18.18 27.00
N GLU A 385 18.71 17.66 27.27
CA GLU A 385 18.15 17.76 28.60
C GLU A 385 18.96 16.90 29.55
N PRO A 386 19.38 17.41 30.72
CA PRO A 386 20.05 16.60 31.74
C PRO A 386 19.14 15.44 32.12
N ILE A 387 19.63 14.21 32.05
CA ILE A 387 18.91 13.05 32.60
C ILE A 387 18.82 13.26 34.09
N PRO A 388 17.64 13.24 34.74
CA PRO A 388 17.56 13.27 36.19
C PRO A 388 18.36 12.09 36.72
N VAL A 389 19.46 12.36 37.38
CA VAL A 389 20.18 11.34 38.15
C VAL A 389 19.20 10.90 39.22
N ALA A 390 18.79 9.63 39.21
CA ALA A 390 18.04 9.08 40.34
C ALA A 390 18.91 9.28 41.56
N VAL A 391 18.47 10.16 42.44
CA VAL A 391 19.10 10.31 43.77
C VAL A 391 18.80 9.00 44.46
N GLU A 392 19.80 8.13 44.57
CA GLU A 392 19.69 6.99 45.50
C GLU A 392 19.31 7.54 46.86
N PRO A 393 18.31 6.97 47.52
CA PRO A 393 18.01 7.36 48.90
C PRO A 393 19.29 7.12 49.71
N SER A 394 19.81 8.21 50.28
CA SER A 394 20.96 8.14 51.20
C SER A 394 20.65 7.09 52.27
N HIS A 395 21.37 5.99 52.24
CA HIS A 395 21.39 5.07 53.36
C HIS A 395 22.07 5.82 54.51
N ASP A 396 21.28 6.40 55.40
CA ASP A 396 21.71 6.81 56.71
C ASP A 396 22.15 5.55 57.47
N TRP A 397 23.43 5.32 57.49
CA TRP A 397 24.05 4.41 58.43
C TRP A 397 23.98 5.05 59.78
N HIS A 398 22.89 4.81 60.50
CA HIS A 398 22.90 5.00 61.96
C HIS A 398 23.81 3.93 62.57
N ASP A 399 25.03 4.36 62.86
CA ASP A 399 25.98 3.63 63.67
C ASP A 399 25.46 3.67 65.12
N GLU A 400 24.64 2.67 65.51
CA GLU A 400 24.34 2.42 66.94
C GLU A 400 25.52 1.68 67.55
N SER A 401 26.53 2.44 67.97
CA SER A 401 27.52 1.97 68.93
C SER A 401 26.86 1.80 70.30
N GLU A 402 26.65 0.56 70.72
CA GLU A 402 26.24 0.19 72.09
C GLU A 402 27.24 0.71 73.17
N PRO A 403 26.79 1.36 74.22
CA PRO A 403 27.64 1.62 75.36
C PRO A 403 27.60 0.46 76.41
N GLY A 404 28.77 0.06 76.74
CA GLY A 404 29.19 -0.99 77.60
C GLY A 404 28.35 -1.36 78.84
N ARG A 405 28.26 -2.66 79.00
CA ARG A 405 27.81 -3.33 80.22
C ARG A 405 28.91 -3.31 81.34
N ARG A 406 28.71 -2.52 82.39
CA ARG A 406 29.51 -2.64 83.57
C ARG A 406 28.95 -3.78 84.43
N VAL A 407 29.81 -4.74 84.74
CA VAL A 407 29.62 -5.75 85.73
C VAL A 407 29.90 -5.11 87.09
N ALA A 408 28.98 -5.14 88.04
CA ALA A 408 29.21 -4.86 89.44
C ALA A 408 29.09 -6.16 90.22
N THR A 409 30.19 -6.51 90.88
CA THR A 409 30.30 -7.54 91.87
C THR A 409 29.76 -7.01 93.22
N GLY A 410 29.00 -7.82 93.93
CA GLY A 410 28.52 -7.66 95.27
C GLY A 410 27.53 -8.75 95.58
#